data_90682154d26810e293efc70595a39c6a
#
_entry.id   90682154d26810e293efc70595a39c6a
#
_cell.length_a   1.000
_cell.length_b   1.000
_cell.length_c   1.000
_cell.angle_alpha   90.00
_cell.angle_beta   90.00
_cell.angle_gamma   90.00
#
_symmetry.space_group_name_H-M   'P 1'
#
loop_
_entity.id
_entity.type
_entity.pdbx_description
1 polymer ?
#
loop_
_entity_poly.entity_id
_entity_poly.type
_entity_poly.pdbx_seq_one_letter_code
_entity_poly.pdbx_strand_id
1 'polypeptide(L)'
;MSKTTPQFDFEKAVEALKAGHDLSGQNGILTPLIKQLTEAALAAELEQHIGSGDEQNRKNGSTPKTVKSTSGSFQLDTPRDRNGTFEPQLVKKHQTHLTDEIERKILSLFALGSSYADITAHIAELYGIDVSAATISAITDKLIPELRDWQQRSLDSHYPFVWLDAIHYKVKEDSRYVGKAVYTVLGVNIAGHKEILGCQ
;
A
#
# COMPACT_ATOMS: atom_id res chain seq x y z
N MET A 1 -0.43 -31.50 16.82
CA MET A 1 0.68 -30.88 17.57
C MET A 1 0.51 -29.39 17.42
N SER A 2 0.15 -28.70 18.49
CA SER A 2 0.03 -27.25 18.51
C SER A 2 1.42 -26.64 18.41
N LYS A 3 1.75 -25.95 17.32
CA LYS A 3 2.96 -25.16 17.22
C LYS A 3 2.79 -23.95 18.14
N THR A 4 3.39 -24.00 19.33
CA THR A 4 3.47 -22.84 20.21
C THR A 4 4.33 -21.80 19.49
N THR A 5 3.73 -20.73 19.02
CA THR A 5 4.47 -19.59 18.46
C THR A 5 5.41 -19.07 19.57
N PRO A 6 6.71 -18.96 19.34
CA PRO A 6 7.64 -18.49 20.37
C PRO A 6 7.24 -17.09 20.80
N GLN A 7 7.02 -16.92 22.11
CA GLN A 7 6.65 -15.63 22.69
C GLN A 7 7.78 -14.62 22.44
N PHE A 8 7.42 -13.37 22.11
CA PHE A 8 8.40 -12.30 21.91
C PHE A 8 9.24 -12.08 23.17
N ASP A 9 10.55 -12.16 23.01
CA ASP A 9 11.52 -12.07 24.09
C ASP A 9 11.98 -10.62 24.26
N PHE A 10 11.39 -9.93 25.22
CA PHE A 10 11.72 -8.54 25.52
C PHE A 10 13.17 -8.34 25.98
N GLU A 11 13.74 -9.29 26.71
CA GLU A 11 15.12 -9.17 27.21
C GLU A 11 16.11 -9.20 26.05
N LYS A 12 15.94 -10.14 25.13
CA LYS A 12 16.75 -10.19 23.88
C LYS A 12 16.53 -8.99 22.99
N ALA A 13 15.31 -8.47 22.92
CA ALA A 13 15.01 -7.27 22.14
C ALA A 13 15.74 -6.04 22.71
N VAL A 14 15.79 -5.88 24.03
CA VAL A 14 16.53 -4.81 24.70
C VAL A 14 18.04 -4.96 24.49
N GLU A 15 18.58 -6.18 24.58
CA GLU A 15 20.00 -6.43 24.29
C GLU A 15 20.36 -6.10 22.85
N ALA A 16 19.55 -6.51 21.89
CA ALA A 16 19.73 -6.20 20.48
C ALA A 16 19.69 -4.68 20.22
N LEU A 17 18.77 -3.96 20.88
CA LEU A 17 18.68 -2.51 20.78
C LEU A 17 19.94 -1.81 21.34
N LYS A 18 20.45 -2.29 22.49
CA LYS A 18 21.71 -1.79 23.06
C LYS A 18 22.92 -2.10 22.16
N ALA A 19 22.87 -3.18 21.40
CA ALA A 19 23.89 -3.55 20.42
C ALA A 19 23.80 -2.75 19.10
N GLY A 20 22.82 -1.84 18.98
CA GLY A 20 22.66 -0.98 17.80
C GLY A 20 21.91 -1.64 16.64
N HIS A 21 21.13 -2.70 16.88
CA HIS A 21 20.27 -3.29 15.86
C HIS A 21 19.08 -2.40 15.58
N ASP A 22 18.64 -2.37 14.31
CA ASP A 22 17.50 -1.56 13.86
C ASP A 22 16.18 -2.07 14.46
N LEU A 23 15.29 -1.15 14.82
CA LEU A 23 13.94 -1.48 15.27
C LEU A 23 13.07 -2.03 14.14
N SER A 24 13.24 -1.52 12.94
CA SER A 24 12.45 -1.82 11.74
C SER A 24 13.33 -2.35 10.61
N GLY A 25 12.72 -2.86 9.54
CA GLY A 25 13.43 -3.43 8.39
C GLY A 25 13.39 -4.96 8.37
N GLN A 26 14.13 -5.57 7.43
CA GLN A 26 14.07 -7.01 7.19
C GLN A 26 14.46 -7.87 8.40
N ASN A 27 15.39 -7.37 9.24
CA ASN A 27 15.86 -8.00 10.47
C ASN A 27 15.52 -7.15 11.70
N GLY A 28 14.49 -6.32 11.64
CA GLY A 28 14.10 -5.42 12.70
C GLY A 28 13.67 -6.15 13.98
N ILE A 29 14.04 -5.59 15.12
CA ILE A 29 13.72 -6.14 16.45
C ILE A 29 12.21 -6.29 16.65
N LEU A 30 11.41 -5.39 16.08
CA LEU A 30 9.94 -5.39 16.22
C LEU A 30 9.22 -6.33 15.25
N THR A 31 9.87 -6.81 14.20
CA THR A 31 9.25 -7.69 13.19
C THR A 31 8.62 -8.95 13.78
N PRO A 32 9.28 -9.69 14.71
CA PRO A 32 8.67 -10.86 15.36
C PRO A 32 7.46 -10.51 16.24
N LEU A 33 7.48 -9.36 16.91
CA LEU A 33 6.36 -8.88 17.73
C LEU A 33 5.13 -8.56 16.86
N ILE A 34 5.34 -7.86 15.75
CA ILE A 34 4.27 -7.50 14.80
C ILE A 34 3.67 -8.77 14.20
N LYS A 35 4.51 -9.75 13.83
CA LYS A 35 4.03 -11.05 13.37
C LYS A 35 3.12 -11.71 14.40
N GLN A 36 3.57 -11.83 15.65
CA GLN A 36 2.79 -12.47 16.73
C GLN A 36 1.47 -11.75 16.98
N LEU A 37 1.50 -10.43 17.04
CA LEU A 37 0.29 -9.61 17.24
C LEU A 37 -0.71 -9.82 16.11
N THR A 38 -0.23 -9.83 14.86
CA THR A 38 -1.07 -10.05 13.68
C THR A 38 -1.67 -11.46 13.66
N GLU A 39 -0.88 -12.49 13.98
CA GLU A 39 -1.36 -13.88 14.06
C GLU A 39 -2.39 -14.06 15.18
N ALA A 40 -2.17 -13.42 16.33
CA ALA A 40 -3.13 -13.44 17.43
C ALA A 40 -4.45 -12.76 17.07
N ALA A 41 -4.40 -11.62 16.39
CA ALA A 41 -5.59 -10.91 15.91
C ALA A 41 -6.37 -11.75 14.87
N LEU A 42 -5.68 -12.35 13.89
CA LEU A 42 -6.31 -13.24 12.90
C LEU A 42 -6.94 -14.50 13.56
N ALA A 43 -6.31 -15.04 14.61
CA ALA A 43 -6.86 -16.15 15.36
C ALA A 43 -8.17 -15.75 16.08
N ALA A 44 -8.19 -14.54 16.65
CA ALA A 44 -9.40 -13.99 17.30
C ALA A 44 -10.54 -13.73 16.29
N GLU A 45 -10.22 -13.18 15.11
CA GLU A 45 -11.21 -13.03 14.03
C GLU A 45 -11.81 -14.37 13.60
N LEU A 46 -10.96 -15.42 13.46
CA LEU A 46 -11.44 -16.75 13.12
C LEU A 46 -12.32 -17.33 14.23
N GLU A 47 -11.95 -17.17 15.51
CA GLU A 47 -12.79 -17.64 16.64
C GLU A 47 -14.15 -16.96 16.65
N GLN A 48 -14.19 -15.66 16.42
CA GLN A 48 -15.45 -14.92 16.32
C GLN A 48 -16.30 -15.41 15.13
N HIS A 49 -15.68 -15.63 13.95
CA HIS A 49 -16.35 -16.15 12.77
C HIS A 49 -16.97 -17.53 13.01
N ILE A 50 -16.24 -18.46 13.63
CA ILE A 50 -16.72 -19.79 13.95
C ILE A 50 -17.83 -19.73 15.02
N GLY A 51 -17.68 -18.86 16.02
CA GLY A 51 -18.66 -18.73 17.10
C GLY A 51 -20.00 -18.09 16.67
N SER A 52 -20.00 -17.33 15.58
CA SER A 52 -21.19 -16.67 15.03
C SER A 52 -21.82 -17.40 13.82
N GLY A 53 -21.17 -18.47 13.34
CA GLY A 53 -21.57 -19.19 12.13
C GLY A 53 -22.21 -20.56 12.38
N ASP A 54 -22.04 -21.45 11.39
CA ASP A 54 -22.54 -22.82 11.41
C ASP A 54 -21.86 -23.64 12.53
N GLU A 55 -22.65 -24.32 13.37
CA GLU A 55 -22.18 -25.18 14.48
C GLU A 55 -21.19 -26.29 14.03
N GLN A 56 -21.17 -26.65 12.75
CA GLN A 56 -20.30 -27.67 12.20
C GLN A 56 -18.96 -27.07 11.70
N ASN A 57 -18.82 -25.76 11.64
CA ASN A 57 -17.59 -25.11 11.22
C ASN A 57 -16.51 -25.17 12.32
N ARG A 58 -15.26 -25.35 11.93
CA ARG A 58 -14.12 -25.46 12.85
C ARG A 58 -12.82 -25.00 12.22
N LYS A 59 -11.82 -24.73 13.05
CA LYS A 59 -10.45 -24.40 12.60
C LYS A 59 -9.90 -25.52 11.70
N ASN A 60 -9.23 -25.15 10.60
CA ASN A 60 -8.64 -26.05 9.62
C ASN A 60 -7.23 -25.67 9.22
N GLY A 61 -6.35 -25.54 10.22
CA GLY A 61 -4.96 -25.17 10.01
C GLY A 61 -4.74 -23.74 9.54
N SER A 62 -3.58 -23.48 8.93
CA SER A 62 -3.18 -22.18 8.42
C SER A 62 -2.51 -22.29 7.06
N THR A 63 -2.43 -21.18 6.33
CA THR A 63 -1.69 -21.06 5.09
C THR A 63 -0.62 -19.99 5.26
N PRO A 64 0.65 -20.30 4.99
CA PRO A 64 1.72 -19.31 5.05
C PRO A 64 1.61 -18.33 3.90
N LYS A 65 1.84 -17.06 4.19
CA LYS A 65 1.85 -15.98 3.22
C LYS A 65 2.88 -14.92 3.66
N THR A 66 3.65 -14.42 2.70
CA THR A 66 4.59 -13.33 2.97
C THR A 66 3.84 -12.01 2.98
N VAL A 67 4.01 -11.26 4.08
CA VAL A 67 3.41 -9.94 4.25
C VAL A 67 4.51 -8.92 4.45
N LYS A 68 4.37 -7.79 3.76
CA LYS A 68 5.27 -6.63 3.85
C LYS A 68 4.64 -5.58 4.76
N SER A 69 5.44 -4.98 5.62
CA SER A 69 5.03 -3.90 6.51
C SER A 69 6.13 -2.85 6.60
N THR A 70 5.83 -1.69 7.15
CA THR A 70 6.85 -0.65 7.43
C THR A 70 7.96 -1.11 8.38
N SER A 71 7.74 -2.22 9.10
CA SER A 71 8.74 -2.83 9.99
C SER A 71 9.48 -4.00 9.35
N GLY A 72 9.31 -4.23 8.05
CA GLY A 72 9.96 -5.30 7.30
C GLY A 72 9.00 -6.32 6.71
N SER A 73 9.55 -7.37 6.11
CA SER A 73 8.80 -8.46 5.50
C SER A 73 8.91 -9.71 6.36
N PHE A 74 7.77 -10.40 6.58
CA PHE A 74 7.73 -11.63 7.36
C PHE A 74 6.68 -12.61 6.83
N GLN A 75 6.86 -13.88 7.17
CA GLN A 75 5.91 -14.93 6.84
C GLN A 75 4.82 -14.96 7.93
N LEU A 76 3.57 -14.78 7.51
CA LEU A 76 2.38 -14.79 8.33
C LEU A 76 1.62 -16.10 8.10
N ASP A 77 1.25 -16.80 9.16
CA ASP A 77 0.40 -17.99 9.13
C ASP A 77 -1.07 -17.58 9.23
N THR A 78 -1.73 -17.43 8.08
CA THR A 78 -3.15 -17.04 8.01
C THR A 78 -4.03 -18.24 8.34
N PRO A 79 -4.85 -18.20 9.41
CA PRO A 79 -5.70 -19.30 9.80
C PRO A 79 -6.87 -19.50 8.82
N ARG A 80 -7.40 -20.73 8.78
CA ARG A 80 -8.54 -21.11 7.94
C ARG A 80 -9.58 -21.88 8.72
N ASP A 81 -10.82 -21.75 8.28
CA ASP A 81 -11.93 -22.60 8.71
C ASP A 81 -12.08 -23.82 7.78
N ARG A 82 -12.90 -24.79 8.21
CA ARG A 82 -13.16 -26.01 7.45
C ARG A 82 -14.02 -25.75 6.22
N ASN A 83 -14.99 -24.86 6.33
CA ASN A 83 -15.95 -24.55 5.28
C ASN A 83 -15.39 -23.60 4.21
N GLY A 84 -14.21 -22.96 4.47
CA GLY A 84 -13.58 -22.03 3.55
C GLY A 84 -14.31 -20.68 3.43
N THR A 85 -15.17 -20.37 4.39
CA THR A 85 -16.01 -19.17 4.44
C THR A 85 -15.36 -18.00 5.18
N PHE A 86 -14.27 -18.27 5.91
CA PHE A 86 -13.57 -17.24 6.66
C PHE A 86 -12.81 -16.28 5.72
N GLU A 87 -13.17 -15.02 5.80
CA GLU A 87 -12.46 -13.91 5.14
C GLU A 87 -11.93 -12.94 6.17
N PRO A 88 -10.61 -13.01 6.47
CA PRO A 88 -10.00 -12.11 7.46
C PRO A 88 -10.07 -10.66 7.00
N GLN A 89 -10.41 -9.75 7.92
CA GLN A 89 -10.50 -8.32 7.66
C GLN A 89 -9.14 -7.64 7.81
N LEU A 90 -8.34 -8.07 8.78
CA LEU A 90 -7.04 -7.48 9.07
C LEU A 90 -6.04 -7.65 7.91
N VAL A 91 -5.99 -8.84 7.33
CA VAL A 91 -5.11 -9.15 6.19
C VAL A 91 -5.89 -9.96 5.17
N LYS A 92 -6.53 -9.27 4.23
CA LYS A 92 -7.42 -9.87 3.22
C LYS A 92 -6.71 -10.93 2.37
N LYS A 93 -7.50 -11.81 1.77
CA LYS A 93 -7.02 -12.78 0.77
C LYS A 93 -6.30 -12.04 -0.35
N HIS A 94 -5.11 -12.52 -0.74
CA HIS A 94 -4.21 -11.89 -1.72
C HIS A 94 -3.58 -10.54 -1.33
N GLN A 95 -3.87 -9.99 -0.16
CA GLN A 95 -3.18 -8.81 0.35
C GLN A 95 -1.73 -9.20 0.75
N THR A 96 -0.75 -8.48 0.23
CA THR A 96 0.69 -8.71 0.49
C THR A 96 1.30 -7.65 1.40
N HIS A 97 0.52 -6.63 1.78
CA HIS A 97 0.94 -5.56 2.67
C HIS A 97 0.05 -5.55 3.92
N LEU A 98 0.65 -5.35 5.09
CA LEU A 98 -0.09 -5.33 6.36
C LEU A 98 -0.96 -4.08 6.49
N THR A 99 -0.47 -2.94 5.98
CA THR A 99 -1.15 -1.64 6.06
C THR A 99 -1.08 -0.91 4.72
N ASP A 100 -2.02 0.00 4.48
CA ASP A 100 -2.03 0.88 3.30
C ASP A 100 -0.95 1.98 3.37
N GLU A 101 -0.13 1.97 4.41
CA GLU A 101 0.89 3.00 4.63
C GLU A 101 1.94 3.02 3.52
N ILE A 102 2.42 1.85 3.09
CA ILE A 102 3.38 1.75 1.98
C ILE A 102 2.76 2.26 0.69
N GLU A 103 1.49 1.92 0.41
CA GLU A 103 0.79 2.43 -0.76
C GLU A 103 0.70 3.96 -0.73
N ARG A 104 0.33 4.53 0.42
CA ARG A 104 0.28 6.00 0.58
C ARG A 104 1.64 6.66 0.39
N LYS A 105 2.73 6.03 0.84
CA LYS A 105 4.09 6.54 0.61
C LYS A 105 4.46 6.50 -0.87
N ILE A 106 4.15 5.41 -1.57
CA ILE A 106 4.35 5.28 -3.02
C ILE A 106 3.57 6.37 -3.77
N LEU A 107 2.28 6.57 -3.43
CA LEU A 107 1.46 7.62 -4.04
C LEU A 107 2.01 9.02 -3.76
N SER A 108 2.49 9.28 -2.55
CA SER A 108 3.12 10.55 -2.19
C SER A 108 4.38 10.83 -3.00
N LEU A 109 5.27 9.84 -3.13
CA LEU A 109 6.49 9.97 -3.94
C LEU A 109 6.17 10.16 -5.42
N PHE A 110 5.17 9.42 -5.93
CA PHE A 110 4.71 9.56 -7.30
C PHE A 110 4.15 10.96 -7.58
N ALA A 111 3.31 11.49 -6.67
CA ALA A 111 2.76 12.85 -6.76
C ALA A 111 3.85 13.93 -6.71
N LEU A 112 4.99 13.67 -6.08
CA LEU A 112 6.16 14.56 -6.07
C LEU A 112 7.00 14.45 -7.36
N GLY A 113 6.61 13.60 -8.31
CA GLY A 113 7.29 13.44 -9.59
C GLY A 113 8.45 12.46 -9.59
N SER A 114 8.58 11.61 -8.56
CA SER A 114 9.62 10.58 -8.51
C SER A 114 9.38 9.52 -9.59
N SER A 115 10.46 9.05 -10.22
CA SER A 115 10.37 7.93 -11.16
C SER A 115 10.10 6.61 -10.43
N TYR A 116 9.62 5.59 -11.15
CA TYR A 116 9.41 4.25 -10.58
C TYR A 116 10.71 3.66 -9.99
N ALA A 117 11.87 3.94 -10.63
CA ALA A 117 13.16 3.49 -10.13
C ALA A 117 13.52 4.17 -8.80
N ASP A 118 13.28 5.49 -8.69
CA ASP A 118 13.51 6.23 -7.46
C ASP A 118 12.59 5.78 -6.33
N ILE A 119 11.30 5.56 -6.64
CA ILE A 119 10.32 5.03 -5.67
C ILE A 119 10.76 3.66 -5.17
N THR A 120 11.16 2.74 -6.07
CA THR A 120 11.66 1.41 -5.68
C THR A 120 12.87 1.52 -4.78
N ALA A 121 13.88 2.33 -5.15
CA ALA A 121 15.08 2.53 -4.36
C ALA A 121 14.77 3.11 -2.97
N HIS A 122 13.91 4.12 -2.92
CA HIS A 122 13.55 4.80 -1.67
C HIS A 122 12.77 3.90 -0.70
N ILE A 123 11.82 3.13 -1.22
CA ILE A 123 11.06 2.15 -0.41
C ILE A 123 11.97 1.02 0.07
N ALA A 124 12.92 0.55 -0.76
CA ALA A 124 13.88 -0.45 -0.35
C ALA A 124 14.84 0.06 0.74
N GLU A 125 15.32 1.30 0.62
CA GLU A 125 16.19 1.94 1.60
C GLU A 125 15.49 2.13 2.96
N LEU A 126 14.27 2.66 2.97
CA LEU A 126 13.56 2.99 4.22
C LEU A 126 12.96 1.78 4.93
N TYR A 127 12.47 0.80 4.17
CA TYR A 127 11.67 -0.30 4.71
C TYR A 127 12.26 -1.69 4.46
N GLY A 128 13.35 -1.79 3.68
CA GLY A 128 13.91 -3.08 3.28
C GLY A 128 12.97 -3.92 2.42
N ILE A 129 12.10 -3.28 1.63
CA ILE A 129 11.05 -3.93 0.84
C ILE A 129 11.28 -3.69 -0.63
N ASP A 130 11.36 -4.77 -1.42
CA ASP A 130 11.36 -4.67 -2.87
C ASP A 130 9.95 -4.46 -3.42
N VAL A 131 9.76 -3.38 -4.16
CA VAL A 131 8.50 -3.06 -4.85
C VAL A 131 8.77 -3.05 -6.35
N SER A 132 8.04 -3.87 -7.10
CA SER A 132 8.18 -3.91 -8.56
C SER A 132 7.51 -2.71 -9.24
N ALA A 133 7.99 -2.33 -10.43
CA ALA A 133 7.35 -1.30 -11.26
C ALA A 133 5.87 -1.62 -11.55
N ALA A 134 5.53 -2.90 -11.74
CA ALA A 134 4.16 -3.33 -11.93
C ALA A 134 3.28 -3.09 -10.68
N THR A 135 3.85 -3.27 -9.48
CA THR A 135 3.15 -2.96 -8.22
C THR A 135 2.91 -1.46 -8.09
N ILE A 136 3.93 -0.63 -8.41
CA ILE A 136 3.78 0.83 -8.38
C ILE A 136 2.70 1.27 -9.37
N SER A 137 2.69 0.74 -10.61
CA SER A 137 1.66 1.02 -11.60
C SER A 137 0.26 0.66 -11.09
N ALA A 138 0.08 -0.53 -10.53
CA ALA A 138 -1.20 -0.95 -9.98
C ALA A 138 -1.69 -0.08 -8.81
N ILE A 139 -0.76 0.46 -8.01
CA ILE A 139 -1.08 1.38 -6.91
C ILE A 139 -1.48 2.76 -7.48
N THR A 140 -0.72 3.28 -8.44
CA THR A 140 -1.03 4.59 -9.07
C THR A 140 -2.31 4.55 -9.88
N ASP A 141 -2.65 3.41 -10.50
CA ASP A 141 -3.90 3.23 -11.22
C ASP A 141 -5.15 3.39 -10.34
N LYS A 142 -5.02 3.19 -9.02
CA LYS A 142 -6.11 3.44 -8.05
C LYS A 142 -6.52 4.92 -8.01
N LEU A 143 -5.65 5.84 -8.43
CA LEU A 143 -5.95 7.27 -8.51
C LEU A 143 -6.80 7.66 -9.72
N ILE A 144 -6.91 6.79 -10.74
CA ILE A 144 -7.63 7.11 -12.00
C ILE A 144 -9.09 7.52 -11.77
N PRO A 145 -9.88 6.85 -10.90
CA PRO A 145 -11.24 7.28 -10.61
C PRO A 145 -11.29 8.69 -10.00
N GLU A 146 -10.44 8.96 -8.99
CA GLU A 146 -10.37 10.27 -8.34
C GLU A 146 -9.95 11.37 -9.32
N LEU A 147 -9.01 11.06 -10.22
CA LEU A 147 -8.60 11.99 -11.27
C LEU A 147 -9.75 12.31 -12.23
N ARG A 148 -10.56 11.31 -12.61
CA ARG A 148 -11.73 11.50 -13.46
C ARG A 148 -12.79 12.37 -12.78
N ASP A 149 -13.07 12.11 -11.50
CA ASP A 149 -14.00 12.92 -10.71
C ASP A 149 -13.51 14.36 -10.61
N TRP A 150 -12.21 14.54 -10.37
CA TRP A 150 -11.58 15.86 -10.37
C TRP A 150 -11.70 16.58 -11.71
N GLN A 151 -11.49 15.88 -12.83
CA GLN A 151 -11.64 16.45 -14.19
C GLN A 151 -13.09 16.86 -14.50
N GLN A 152 -14.07 16.19 -13.93
CA GLN A 152 -15.50 16.43 -14.13
C GLN A 152 -16.11 17.38 -13.09
N ARG A 153 -15.33 17.86 -12.12
CA ARG A 153 -15.82 18.76 -11.10
C ARG A 153 -16.37 20.07 -11.68
N SER A 154 -17.31 20.68 -10.99
CA SER A 154 -17.79 22.03 -11.32
C SER A 154 -16.67 23.04 -11.09
N LEU A 155 -16.45 23.92 -12.05
CA LEU A 155 -15.54 25.05 -11.94
C LEU A 155 -16.29 26.30 -11.48
N ASP A 156 -15.53 27.28 -10.98
CA ASP A 156 -16.07 28.61 -10.69
C ASP A 156 -16.63 29.23 -11.98
N SER A 157 -17.63 30.12 -11.83
CA SER A 157 -18.29 30.74 -12.98
C SER A 157 -17.41 31.73 -13.74
N HIS A 158 -16.36 32.27 -13.12
CA HIS A 158 -15.52 33.31 -13.70
C HIS A 158 -14.04 33.11 -13.33
N TYR A 159 -13.19 33.10 -14.37
CA TYR A 159 -11.74 33.13 -14.28
C TYR A 159 -11.20 34.29 -15.11
N PRO A 160 -10.81 35.43 -14.47
CA PRO A 160 -10.28 36.60 -15.19
C PRO A 160 -9.05 36.30 -16.04
N PHE A 161 -8.23 35.31 -15.61
CA PHE A 161 -7.05 34.90 -16.34
C PHE A 161 -7.05 33.39 -16.50
N VAL A 162 -6.78 32.94 -17.71
CA VAL A 162 -6.63 31.51 -18.05
C VAL A 162 -5.40 31.35 -18.93
N TRP A 163 -4.55 30.39 -18.60
CA TRP A 163 -3.41 29.99 -19.41
C TRP A 163 -3.60 28.56 -19.89
N LEU A 164 -3.23 28.34 -21.15
CA LEU A 164 -3.14 27.00 -21.72
C LEU A 164 -1.66 26.72 -21.99
N ASP A 165 -1.19 25.62 -21.49
CA ASP A 165 0.17 25.13 -21.73
C ASP A 165 0.13 23.70 -22.26
N ALA A 166 1.10 23.32 -23.08
CA ALA A 166 1.16 21.99 -23.69
C ALA A 166 2.55 21.37 -23.52
N ILE A 167 2.58 20.22 -22.87
CA ILE A 167 3.78 19.41 -22.74
C ILE A 167 3.75 18.30 -23.79
N HIS A 168 4.75 18.30 -24.69
CA HIS A 168 4.89 17.29 -25.72
C HIS A 168 5.78 16.12 -25.22
N TYR A 169 5.31 14.90 -25.42
CA TYR A 169 6.05 13.69 -25.02
C TYR A 169 5.82 12.57 -26.04
N LYS A 170 6.68 11.53 -26.00
CA LYS A 170 6.56 10.39 -26.88
C LYS A 170 6.12 9.17 -26.08
N VAL A 171 5.06 8.50 -26.52
CA VAL A 171 4.56 7.25 -25.97
C VAL A 171 4.82 6.13 -26.96
N LYS A 172 5.18 4.97 -26.45
CA LYS A 172 5.29 3.76 -27.27
C LYS A 172 3.92 3.09 -27.33
N GLU A 173 3.26 3.16 -28.49
CA GLU A 173 2.01 2.46 -28.81
C GLU A 173 2.26 1.53 -29.97
N ASP A 174 1.79 0.31 -29.91
CA ASP A 174 1.92 -0.72 -30.96
C ASP A 174 3.34 -0.81 -31.57
N SER A 175 4.35 -0.84 -30.68
CA SER A 175 5.77 -0.89 -31.05
C SER A 175 6.31 0.35 -31.79
N ARG A 176 5.54 1.43 -31.89
CA ARG A 176 5.97 2.70 -32.51
C ARG A 176 5.93 3.83 -31.47
N TYR A 177 6.81 4.82 -31.67
CA TYR A 177 6.78 6.04 -30.87
C TYR A 177 5.83 7.04 -31.50
N VAL A 178 4.76 7.39 -30.76
CA VAL A 178 3.77 8.40 -31.16
C VAL A 178 3.96 9.64 -30.30
N GLY A 179 4.05 10.82 -30.94
CA GLY A 179 4.07 12.10 -30.25
C GLY A 179 2.67 12.42 -29.71
N LYS A 180 2.58 12.69 -28.40
CA LYS A 180 1.34 13.17 -27.76
C LYS A 180 1.62 14.49 -27.05
N ALA A 181 0.56 15.25 -26.78
CA ALA A 181 0.62 16.45 -25.97
C ALA A 181 -0.38 16.34 -24.82
N VAL A 182 0.02 16.77 -23.64
CA VAL A 182 -0.90 17.01 -22.52
C VAL A 182 -1.08 18.51 -22.42
N TYR A 183 -2.31 18.94 -22.56
CA TYR A 183 -2.69 20.34 -22.36
C TYR A 183 -3.08 20.55 -20.90
N THR A 184 -2.44 21.51 -20.24
CA THR A 184 -2.79 21.95 -18.90
C THR A 184 -3.49 23.30 -18.98
N VAL A 185 -4.65 23.40 -18.36
CA VAL A 185 -5.41 24.66 -18.26
C VAL A 185 -5.30 25.18 -16.84
N LEU A 186 -4.70 26.36 -16.71
CA LEU A 186 -4.49 27.05 -15.44
C LEU A 186 -5.38 28.27 -15.38
N GLY A 187 -6.11 28.46 -14.29
CA GLY A 187 -6.96 29.62 -14.07
C GLY A 187 -6.60 30.38 -12.80
N VAL A 188 -6.91 31.67 -12.80
CA VAL A 188 -6.95 32.49 -11.58
C VAL A 188 -8.38 32.90 -11.35
N ASN A 189 -8.95 32.56 -10.19
CA ASN A 189 -10.29 32.94 -9.83
C ASN A 189 -10.37 34.42 -9.36
N ILE A 190 -11.58 34.89 -9.10
CA ILE A 190 -11.83 36.29 -8.68
C ILE A 190 -11.12 36.63 -7.35
N ALA A 191 -10.91 35.64 -6.48
CA ALA A 191 -10.18 35.81 -5.21
C ALA A 191 -8.65 35.84 -5.38
N GLY A 192 -8.13 35.68 -6.61
CA GLY A 192 -6.70 35.67 -6.91
C GLY A 192 -6.01 34.33 -6.69
N HIS A 193 -6.75 33.26 -6.43
CA HIS A 193 -6.18 31.94 -6.26
C HIS A 193 -5.95 31.28 -7.63
N LYS A 194 -4.76 30.69 -7.77
CA LYS A 194 -4.40 29.89 -8.96
C LYS A 194 -4.85 28.45 -8.74
N GLU A 195 -5.46 27.87 -9.77
CA GLU A 195 -5.84 26.46 -9.77
C GLU A 195 -5.68 25.82 -11.16
N ILE A 196 -5.47 24.52 -11.20
CA ILE A 196 -5.52 23.76 -12.44
C ILE A 196 -6.98 23.46 -12.76
N LEU A 197 -7.49 23.98 -13.87
CA LEU A 197 -8.88 23.80 -14.29
C LEU A 197 -9.09 22.44 -14.95
N GLY A 198 -8.09 21.93 -15.65
CA GLY A 198 -8.12 20.63 -16.30
C GLY A 198 -6.78 20.29 -16.95
N CYS A 199 -6.62 19.02 -17.29
CA CYS A 199 -5.57 18.52 -18.17
C CYS A 199 -6.18 17.49 -19.14
N GLN A 200 -5.76 17.51 -20.41
CA GLN A 200 -6.32 16.65 -21.45
C GLN A 200 -5.24 16.17 -22.40
#